data_2601f459f842ff60a1db7932a5fc0617
#
_entry.id   2601f459f842ff60a1db7932a5fc0617
#
_cell.length_a   1.000
_cell.length_b   1.000
_cell.length_c   1.000
_cell.angle_alpha   90.00
_cell.angle_beta   90.00
_cell.angle_gamma   90.00
#
_symmetry.space_group_name_H-M   'P 1'
#
loop_
_entity.id
_entity.type
_entity.pdbx_description
1 polymer ?
#
loop_
_entity_poly.entity_id
_entity_poly.type
_entity_poly.pdbx_seq_one_letter_code
_entity_poly.pdbx_strand_id
1 'polypeptide(L)'
;VTMFDKILSFFRISSPNYDSNIPQDKFKRIRLTTFISATCGYAIYYVCRLSMNIVRKPIVDEGVFTETELGLIGSCLFFVYAVGKLANGFLADRCNVKRFMSTGLLLTAIVNLILGFADMFIVFAVLWGLNGWFQSMGAPAGVVSLNRWFSSKERGTYYGFWSASHNLGEAITFIVVALLVNWMGWRTGMIGASII
;
A
#
# COMPACT_ATOMS: atom_id res chain seq x y z
N VAL A 1 3.66 29.71 10.77
CA VAL A 1 3.12 28.37 10.50
C VAL A 1 4.30 27.50 10.13
N THR A 2 4.66 26.57 11.01
CA THR A 2 5.79 25.69 10.81
C THR A 2 5.48 24.65 9.71
N MET A 3 6.52 24.07 9.08
CA MET A 3 6.36 22.99 8.11
C MET A 3 5.58 21.80 8.73
N PHE A 4 5.76 21.59 10.03
CA PHE A 4 5.05 20.57 10.82
C PHE A 4 3.54 20.83 10.88
N ASP A 5 3.12 22.10 11.07
CA ASP A 5 1.69 22.48 11.09
C ASP A 5 1.02 22.25 9.74
N LYS A 6 1.75 22.47 8.62
CA LYS A 6 1.25 22.18 7.28
C LYS A 6 1.04 20.68 7.06
N ILE A 7 1.96 19.85 7.52
CA ILE A 7 1.84 18.38 7.45
C ILE A 7 0.65 17.90 8.28
N LEU A 8 0.52 18.36 9.50
CA LEU A 8 -0.61 18.02 10.36
C LEU A 8 -1.95 18.46 9.75
N SER A 9 -2.01 19.66 9.17
CA SER A 9 -3.22 20.17 8.52
C SER A 9 -3.59 19.36 7.28
N PHE A 10 -2.60 18.82 6.56
CA PHE A 10 -2.84 17.94 5.40
C PHE A 10 -3.54 16.64 5.81
N PHE A 11 -3.17 16.05 6.94
CA PHE A 11 -3.81 14.81 7.43
C PHE A 11 -5.08 15.05 8.26
N ARG A 12 -5.40 16.30 8.58
CA ARG A 12 -6.57 16.61 9.40
C ARG A 12 -7.86 16.15 8.74
N ILE A 13 -8.74 15.55 9.53
CA ILE A 13 -10.10 15.21 9.08
C ILE A 13 -10.81 16.52 8.74
N SER A 14 -11.33 16.64 7.53
CA SER A 14 -12.21 17.75 7.18
C SER A 14 -13.43 17.69 8.09
N SER A 15 -13.81 18.82 8.71
CA SER A 15 -15.05 18.90 9.46
C SER A 15 -16.20 18.37 8.58
N PRO A 16 -17.06 17.51 9.09
CA PRO A 16 -18.21 17.05 8.31
C PRO A 16 -19.10 18.26 8.03
N ASN A 17 -19.10 18.75 6.79
CA ASN A 17 -20.22 19.54 6.30
C ASN A 17 -21.40 18.58 6.22
N TYR A 18 -22.19 18.53 7.27
CA TYR A 18 -23.46 17.81 7.30
C TYR A 18 -24.47 18.59 6.44
N ASP A 19 -24.39 18.38 5.16
CA ASP A 19 -25.44 18.79 4.26
C ASP A 19 -26.54 17.71 4.36
N SER A 20 -27.53 17.94 5.20
CA SER A 20 -28.66 17.02 5.44
C SER A 20 -29.50 16.77 4.17
N ASN A 21 -29.26 17.51 3.08
CA ASN A 21 -29.99 17.49 1.83
C ASN A 21 -29.21 16.87 0.67
N ILE A 22 -28.25 15.98 0.92
CA ILE A 22 -27.56 15.30 -0.18
C ILE A 22 -28.54 14.34 -0.87
N PRO A 23 -28.81 14.48 -2.19
CA PRO A 23 -29.65 13.54 -2.93
C PRO A 23 -29.12 12.10 -2.77
N GLN A 24 -30.02 11.15 -2.60
CA GLN A 24 -29.66 9.75 -2.38
C GLN A 24 -28.77 9.17 -3.49
N ASP A 25 -28.96 9.58 -4.74
CA ASP A 25 -28.14 9.13 -5.86
C ASP A 25 -26.70 9.64 -5.77
N LYS A 26 -26.52 10.89 -5.33
CA LYS A 26 -25.18 11.45 -5.08
C LYS A 26 -24.49 10.72 -3.95
N PHE A 27 -25.20 10.41 -2.88
CA PHE A 27 -24.66 9.63 -1.76
C PHE A 27 -24.22 8.23 -2.19
N LYS A 28 -25.07 7.51 -2.95
CA LYS A 28 -24.75 6.17 -3.49
C LYS A 28 -23.51 6.22 -4.39
N ARG A 29 -23.41 7.23 -5.25
CA ARG A 29 -22.24 7.41 -6.15
C ARG A 29 -20.95 7.65 -5.37
N ILE A 30 -20.97 8.54 -4.37
CA ILE A 30 -19.78 8.82 -3.54
C ILE A 30 -19.36 7.56 -2.79
N ARG A 31 -20.31 6.84 -2.20
CA ARG A 31 -20.07 5.59 -1.47
C ARG A 31 -19.41 4.52 -2.37
N LEU A 32 -19.95 4.32 -3.58
CA LEU A 32 -19.40 3.38 -4.56
C LEU A 32 -17.98 3.80 -5.01
N THR A 33 -17.78 5.07 -5.34
CA THR A 33 -16.48 5.60 -5.73
C THR A 33 -15.44 5.41 -4.61
N THR A 34 -15.82 5.67 -3.35
CA THR A 34 -14.96 5.45 -2.19
C THR A 34 -14.58 3.98 -2.04
N PHE A 35 -15.54 3.08 -2.22
CA PHE A 35 -15.32 1.64 -2.16
C PHE A 35 -14.35 1.17 -3.25
N ILE A 36 -14.61 1.55 -4.51
CA ILE A 36 -13.75 1.19 -5.65
C ILE A 36 -12.34 1.75 -5.45
N SER A 37 -12.22 3.02 -5.05
CA SER A 37 -10.90 3.64 -4.81
C SER A 37 -10.11 2.95 -3.69
N ALA A 38 -10.78 2.56 -2.60
CA ALA A 38 -10.13 1.83 -1.51
C ALA A 38 -9.71 0.41 -1.94
N THR A 39 -10.53 -0.25 -2.75
CA THR A 39 -10.27 -1.60 -3.29
C THR A 39 -9.10 -1.57 -4.27
N CYS A 40 -9.12 -0.67 -5.26
CA CYS A 40 -8.03 -0.52 -6.22
C CYS A 40 -6.73 -0.09 -5.54
N GLY A 41 -6.78 0.91 -4.64
CA GLY A 41 -5.60 1.34 -3.91
C GLY A 41 -4.97 0.22 -3.08
N TYR A 42 -5.80 -0.61 -2.45
CA TYR A 42 -5.29 -1.76 -1.70
C TYR A 42 -4.69 -2.84 -2.59
N ALA A 43 -5.26 -3.09 -3.77
CA ALA A 43 -4.68 -3.99 -4.76
C ALA A 43 -3.29 -3.52 -5.22
N ILE A 44 -3.11 -2.21 -5.48
CA ILE A 44 -1.81 -1.64 -5.87
C ILE A 44 -0.77 -1.76 -4.75
N TYR A 45 -1.17 -1.64 -3.47
CA TYR A 45 -0.26 -1.94 -2.35
C TYR A 45 0.31 -3.34 -2.45
N TYR A 46 -0.49 -4.32 -2.86
CA TYR A 46 -0.03 -5.71 -3.03
C TYR A 46 0.91 -5.87 -4.22
N VAL A 47 0.72 -5.12 -5.31
CA VAL A 47 1.67 -5.10 -6.43
C VAL A 47 3.07 -4.71 -5.94
N CYS A 48 3.18 -3.61 -5.21
CA CYS A 48 4.45 -3.14 -4.66
C CYS A 48 5.07 -4.10 -3.62
N ARG A 49 4.25 -4.87 -2.90
CA ARG A 49 4.74 -5.82 -1.88
C ARG A 49 5.23 -7.12 -2.50
N LEU A 50 4.46 -7.66 -3.45
CA LEU A 50 4.69 -9.00 -3.97
C LEU A 50 5.70 -9.02 -5.11
N SER A 51 6.06 -7.85 -5.67
CA SER A 51 7.14 -7.73 -6.66
C SER A 51 8.43 -8.40 -6.18
N MET A 52 8.76 -8.29 -4.89
CA MET A 52 9.92 -8.93 -4.28
C MET A 52 9.92 -10.46 -4.41
N ASN A 53 8.76 -11.10 -4.36
CA ASN A 53 8.66 -12.55 -4.50
C ASN A 53 9.06 -13.02 -5.90
N ILE A 54 8.81 -12.20 -6.92
CA ILE A 54 9.14 -12.51 -8.31
C ILE A 54 10.60 -12.22 -8.61
N VAL A 55 11.13 -11.10 -8.10
CA VAL A 55 12.53 -10.69 -8.36
C VAL A 55 13.54 -11.47 -7.52
N ARG A 56 13.10 -12.17 -6.48
CA ARG A 56 13.97 -12.89 -5.54
C ARG A 56 14.90 -13.87 -6.25
N LYS A 57 14.35 -14.75 -7.08
CA LYS A 57 15.15 -15.75 -7.80
C LYS A 57 16.18 -15.11 -8.74
N PRO A 58 15.82 -14.19 -9.63
CA PRO A 58 16.79 -13.48 -10.47
C PRO A 58 17.92 -12.77 -9.68
N ILE A 59 17.60 -12.15 -8.53
CA ILE A 59 18.59 -11.51 -7.66
C ILE A 59 19.63 -12.51 -7.17
N VAL A 60 19.21 -13.73 -6.78
CA VAL A 60 20.10 -14.81 -6.35
C VAL A 60 20.91 -15.36 -7.52
N ASP A 61 20.26 -15.60 -8.66
CA ASP A 61 20.90 -16.14 -9.85
C ASP A 61 22.00 -15.19 -10.40
N GLU A 62 21.80 -13.87 -10.27
CA GLU A 62 22.79 -12.85 -10.60
C GLU A 62 23.88 -12.65 -9.51
N GLY A 63 23.75 -13.31 -8.36
CA GLY A 63 24.71 -13.22 -7.27
C GLY A 63 24.73 -11.87 -6.53
N VAL A 64 23.64 -11.07 -6.66
CA VAL A 64 23.53 -9.77 -5.97
C VAL A 64 23.35 -9.96 -4.46
N PHE A 65 22.45 -10.87 -4.08
CA PHE A 65 22.20 -11.28 -2.69
C PHE A 65 22.03 -12.79 -2.59
N THR A 66 22.43 -13.32 -1.43
CA THR A 66 22.18 -14.73 -1.07
C THR A 66 20.73 -14.95 -0.62
N GLU A 67 20.27 -16.19 -0.63
CA GLU A 67 18.94 -16.57 -0.10
C GLU A 67 18.78 -16.15 1.38
N THR A 68 19.83 -16.27 2.17
CA THR A 68 19.85 -15.88 3.59
C THR A 68 19.66 -14.35 3.75
N GLU A 69 20.37 -13.56 2.95
CA GLU A 69 20.24 -12.10 2.96
C GLU A 69 18.84 -11.67 2.55
N LEU A 70 18.26 -12.28 1.51
CA LEU A 70 16.89 -12.02 1.10
C LEU A 70 15.86 -12.45 2.17
N GLY A 71 16.15 -13.50 2.93
CA GLY A 71 15.37 -13.90 4.09
C GLY A 71 15.40 -12.84 5.20
N LEU A 72 16.56 -12.29 5.49
CA LEU A 72 16.74 -11.20 6.48
C LEU A 72 16.03 -9.92 6.02
N ILE A 73 16.20 -9.53 4.75
CA ILE A 73 15.50 -8.39 4.15
C ILE A 73 13.98 -8.55 4.28
N GLY A 74 13.44 -9.73 3.96
CA GLY A 74 12.01 -10.04 4.13
C GLY A 74 11.57 -9.92 5.58
N SER A 75 12.37 -10.40 6.53
CA SER A 75 12.09 -10.31 7.97
C SER A 75 12.03 -8.86 8.45
N CYS A 76 12.91 -7.98 7.95
CA CYS A 76 12.86 -6.54 8.24
C CYS A 76 11.52 -5.91 7.84
N LEU A 77 11.02 -6.22 6.64
CA LEU A 77 9.72 -5.73 6.21
C LEU A 77 8.61 -6.19 7.15
N PHE A 78 8.53 -7.50 7.44
CA PHE A 78 7.44 -8.03 8.25
C PHE A 78 7.46 -7.51 9.68
N PHE A 79 8.64 -7.36 10.28
CA PHE A 79 8.77 -6.79 11.63
C PHE A 79 8.30 -5.33 11.66
N VAL A 80 8.81 -4.48 10.76
CA VAL A 80 8.43 -3.07 10.68
C VAL A 80 6.96 -2.92 10.30
N TYR A 81 6.45 -3.78 9.41
CA TYR A 81 5.03 -3.82 9.05
C TYR A 81 4.14 -4.13 10.26
N ALA A 82 4.51 -5.09 11.11
CA ALA A 82 3.74 -5.44 12.29
C ALA A 82 3.65 -4.27 13.28
N VAL A 83 4.78 -3.65 13.60
CA VAL A 83 4.84 -2.44 14.45
C VAL A 83 4.07 -1.28 13.81
N GLY A 84 4.31 -1.06 12.52
CA GLY A 84 3.63 -0.03 11.73
C GLY A 84 2.12 -0.22 11.73
N LYS A 85 1.62 -1.46 11.64
CA LYS A 85 0.18 -1.75 11.62
C LYS A 85 -0.52 -1.34 12.91
N LEU A 86 0.13 -1.49 14.05
CA LEU A 86 -0.38 -1.00 15.33
C LEU A 86 -0.44 0.55 15.33
N ALA A 87 0.66 1.22 15.03
CA ALA A 87 0.73 2.67 15.04
C ALA A 87 -0.22 3.30 13.99
N ASN A 88 -0.20 2.79 12.77
CA ASN A 88 -1.02 3.29 11.67
C ASN A 88 -2.52 2.97 11.84
N GLY A 89 -2.87 1.94 12.62
CA GLY A 89 -4.23 1.68 13.03
C GLY A 89 -4.82 2.86 13.82
N PHE A 90 -4.10 3.33 14.85
CA PHE A 90 -4.50 4.50 15.64
C PHE A 90 -4.50 5.81 14.83
N LEU A 91 -3.55 5.96 13.91
CA LEU A 91 -3.46 7.16 13.07
C LEU A 91 -4.59 7.22 12.05
N ALA A 92 -4.97 6.11 11.44
CA ALA A 92 -6.03 6.05 10.43
C ALA A 92 -7.39 6.54 10.97
N ASP A 93 -7.70 6.25 12.24
CA ASP A 93 -8.92 6.72 12.88
C ASP A 93 -8.97 8.25 13.04
N ARG A 94 -7.82 8.89 13.17
CA ARG A 94 -7.68 10.33 13.45
C ARG A 94 -7.31 11.16 12.21
N CYS A 95 -7.04 10.51 11.10
CA CYS A 95 -6.59 11.16 9.88
C CYS A 95 -7.66 11.16 8.78
N ASN A 96 -7.44 12.01 7.77
CA ASN A 96 -8.15 11.91 6.50
C ASN A 96 -7.70 10.64 5.78
N VAL A 97 -8.57 9.63 5.77
CA VAL A 97 -8.28 8.28 5.27
C VAL A 97 -7.77 8.28 3.83
N LYS A 98 -8.37 9.12 2.95
CA LYS A 98 -7.97 9.22 1.56
C LYS A 98 -6.51 9.70 1.45
N ARG A 99 -6.17 10.79 2.13
CA ARG A 99 -4.81 11.34 2.11
C ARG A 99 -3.81 10.38 2.75
N PHE A 100 -4.21 9.75 3.86
CA PHE A 100 -3.38 8.78 4.56
C PHE A 100 -3.03 7.59 3.68
N MET A 101 -4.02 6.97 3.05
CA MET A 101 -3.82 5.84 2.13
C MET A 101 -2.98 6.22 0.91
N SER A 102 -3.28 7.36 0.27
CA SER A 102 -2.55 7.82 -0.91
C SER A 102 -1.09 8.15 -0.60
N THR A 103 -0.81 8.76 0.58
CA THR A 103 0.57 9.04 1.00
C THR A 103 1.36 7.76 1.23
N GLY A 104 0.77 6.78 1.93
CA GLY A 104 1.43 5.49 2.13
C GLY A 104 1.72 4.78 0.81
N LEU A 105 0.79 4.82 -0.14
CA LEU A 105 0.98 4.23 -1.48
C LEU A 105 2.08 4.94 -2.27
N LEU A 106 2.08 6.27 -2.28
CA LEU A 106 3.11 7.07 -2.95
C LEU A 106 4.51 6.78 -2.38
N LEU A 107 4.64 6.75 -1.04
CA LEU A 107 5.92 6.47 -0.40
C LEU A 107 6.39 5.03 -0.67
N THR A 108 5.46 4.06 -0.69
CA THR A 108 5.74 2.69 -1.10
C THR A 108 6.26 2.64 -2.55
N ALA A 109 5.62 3.34 -3.48
CA ALA A 109 6.05 3.41 -4.87
C ALA A 109 7.45 4.01 -4.99
N ILE A 110 7.72 5.13 -4.32
CA ILE A 110 9.05 5.76 -4.30
C ILE A 110 10.11 4.80 -3.77
N VAL A 111 9.84 4.08 -2.68
CA VAL A 111 10.79 3.10 -2.13
C VAL A 111 11.04 1.96 -3.11
N ASN A 112 10.02 1.42 -3.77
CA ASN A 112 10.20 0.38 -4.79
C ASN A 112 11.02 0.88 -5.98
N LEU A 113 10.81 2.14 -6.40
CA LEU A 113 11.62 2.77 -7.45
C LEU A 113 13.11 2.81 -7.05
N ILE A 114 13.41 3.28 -5.84
CA ILE A 114 14.79 3.37 -5.35
C ILE A 114 15.42 1.97 -5.21
N LEU A 115 14.66 0.98 -4.75
CA LEU A 115 15.12 -0.41 -4.63
C LEU A 115 15.56 -1.02 -5.96
N GLY A 116 14.97 -0.61 -7.08
CA GLY A 116 15.41 -1.02 -8.41
C GLY A 116 16.86 -0.62 -8.75
N PHE A 117 17.45 0.32 -8.00
CA PHE A 117 18.82 0.80 -8.17
C PHE A 117 19.76 0.42 -7.01
N ALA A 118 19.26 -0.27 -5.98
CA ALA A 118 20.02 -0.59 -4.78
C ALA A 118 20.71 -1.95 -4.91
N ASP A 119 22.03 -1.98 -4.68
CA ASP A 119 22.85 -3.21 -4.71
C ASP A 119 23.50 -3.54 -3.35
N MET A 120 23.40 -2.62 -2.38
CA MET A 120 23.97 -2.83 -1.06
C MET A 120 22.95 -3.47 -0.13
N PHE A 121 23.30 -4.59 0.52
CA PHE A 121 22.44 -5.32 1.44
C PHE A 121 21.80 -4.41 2.51
N ILE A 122 22.60 -3.58 3.19
CA ILE A 122 22.11 -2.71 4.28
C ILE A 122 21.10 -1.69 3.72
N VAL A 123 21.39 -1.08 2.58
CA VAL A 123 20.51 -0.09 1.94
C VAL A 123 19.21 -0.76 1.55
N PHE A 124 19.28 -1.93 0.94
CA PHE A 124 18.10 -2.70 0.53
C PHE A 124 17.26 -3.12 1.73
N ALA A 125 17.86 -3.61 2.81
CA ALA A 125 17.19 -4.01 4.04
C ALA A 125 16.48 -2.83 4.72
N VAL A 126 17.12 -1.67 4.81
CA VAL A 126 16.53 -0.46 5.39
C VAL A 126 15.36 0.04 4.55
N LEU A 127 15.56 0.14 3.23
CA LEU A 127 14.49 0.58 2.33
C LEU A 127 13.31 -0.40 2.34
N TRP A 128 13.56 -1.71 2.35
CA TRP A 128 12.51 -2.71 2.42
C TRP A 128 11.77 -2.70 3.76
N GLY A 129 12.49 -2.43 4.85
CA GLY A 129 11.88 -2.17 6.17
C GLY A 129 10.99 -0.92 6.16
N LEU A 130 11.46 0.20 5.59
CA LEU A 130 10.64 1.42 5.39
C LEU A 130 9.41 1.15 4.53
N ASN A 131 9.56 0.33 3.49
CA ASN A 131 8.44 -0.15 2.69
C ASN A 131 7.38 -0.85 3.57
N GLY A 132 7.82 -1.68 4.52
CA GLY A 132 6.94 -2.31 5.51
C GLY A 132 6.12 -1.30 6.31
N TRP A 133 6.72 -0.20 6.75
CA TRP A 133 6.01 0.88 7.44
C TRP A 133 4.93 1.51 6.56
N PHE A 134 5.26 1.92 5.34
CA PHE A 134 4.32 2.55 4.42
C PHE A 134 3.22 1.59 3.97
N GLN A 135 3.56 0.34 3.72
CA GLN A 135 2.63 -0.74 3.40
C GLN A 135 1.59 -0.97 4.51
N SER A 136 1.98 -0.76 5.77
CA SER A 136 1.09 -0.94 6.91
C SER A 136 -0.02 0.10 7.01
N MET A 137 0.05 1.20 6.23
CA MET A 137 -0.99 2.24 6.17
C MET A 137 -2.23 1.81 5.36
N GLY A 138 -2.08 0.88 4.43
CA GLY A 138 -3.14 0.49 3.48
C GLY A 138 -4.34 -0.18 4.13
N ALA A 139 -4.12 -1.24 4.90
CA ALA A 139 -5.21 -2.01 5.51
C ALA A 139 -6.03 -1.21 6.54
N PRO A 140 -5.45 -0.48 7.51
CA PRO A 140 -6.21 0.36 8.43
C PRO A 140 -7.04 1.42 7.71
N ALA A 141 -6.46 2.06 6.68
CA ALA A 141 -7.17 3.04 5.87
C ALA A 141 -8.40 2.45 5.19
N GLY A 142 -8.28 1.26 4.57
CA GLY A 142 -9.39 0.55 3.96
C GLY A 142 -10.49 0.22 4.96
N VAL A 143 -10.14 -0.37 6.10
CA VAL A 143 -11.10 -0.75 7.16
C VAL A 143 -11.83 0.47 7.71
N VAL A 144 -11.11 1.56 8.04
CA VAL A 144 -11.72 2.80 8.55
C VAL A 144 -12.64 3.42 7.50
N SER A 145 -12.25 3.39 6.22
CA SER A 145 -13.10 3.86 5.11
C SER A 145 -14.42 3.08 5.05
N LEU A 146 -14.36 1.75 5.08
CA LEU A 146 -15.55 0.90 5.07
C LEU A 146 -16.44 1.15 6.29
N ASN A 147 -15.84 1.31 7.48
CA ASN A 147 -16.57 1.58 8.71
C ASN A 147 -17.33 2.91 8.67
N ARG A 148 -16.79 3.92 7.98
CA ARG A 148 -17.42 5.25 7.87
C ARG A 148 -18.55 5.31 6.83
N TRP A 149 -18.47 4.49 5.77
CA TRP A 149 -19.39 4.58 4.63
C TRP A 149 -20.45 3.48 4.57
N PHE A 150 -20.29 2.39 5.32
CA PHE A 150 -21.18 1.24 5.27
C PHE A 150 -21.79 0.94 6.64
N SER A 151 -23.10 0.67 6.65
CA SER A 151 -23.83 0.28 7.85
C SER A 151 -23.37 -1.09 8.36
N SER A 152 -23.61 -1.39 9.63
CA SER A 152 -23.23 -2.67 10.25
C SER A 152 -23.83 -3.87 9.52
N LYS A 153 -25.01 -3.72 8.89
CA LYS A 153 -25.69 -4.80 8.14
C LYS A 153 -25.00 -5.12 6.81
N GLU A 154 -24.41 -4.11 6.15
CA GLU A 154 -23.78 -4.24 4.82
C GLU A 154 -22.28 -4.44 4.89
N ARG A 155 -21.66 -3.98 5.98
CA ARG A 155 -20.20 -3.89 6.15
C ARG A 155 -19.49 -5.23 5.90
N GLY A 156 -20.06 -6.34 6.37
CA GLY A 156 -19.47 -7.67 6.18
C GLY A 156 -19.32 -8.02 4.70
N THR A 157 -20.32 -7.76 3.89
CA THR A 157 -20.30 -8.03 2.45
C THR A 157 -19.27 -7.17 1.73
N TYR A 158 -19.28 -5.86 1.98
CA TYR A 158 -18.27 -4.96 1.36
C TYR A 158 -16.86 -5.23 1.84
N TYR A 159 -16.68 -5.62 3.11
CA TYR A 159 -15.38 -6.04 3.63
C TYR A 159 -14.87 -7.30 2.91
N GLY A 160 -15.74 -8.28 2.66
CA GLY A 160 -15.40 -9.49 1.90
C GLY A 160 -14.91 -9.17 0.48
N PHE A 161 -15.63 -8.31 -0.25
CA PHE A 161 -15.20 -7.85 -1.58
C PHE A 161 -13.90 -7.04 -1.54
N TRP A 162 -13.78 -6.12 -0.58
CA TRP A 162 -12.55 -5.35 -0.40
C TRP A 162 -11.37 -6.27 -0.05
N SER A 163 -11.57 -7.25 0.80
CA SER A 163 -10.54 -8.22 1.17
C SER A 163 -10.06 -9.04 -0.02
N ALA A 164 -10.94 -9.33 -1.01
CA ALA A 164 -10.54 -10.02 -2.23
C ALA A 164 -9.59 -9.18 -3.13
N SER A 165 -9.48 -7.87 -2.90
CA SER A 165 -8.61 -7.00 -3.71
C SER A 165 -7.12 -7.35 -3.62
N HIS A 166 -6.68 -7.97 -2.52
CA HIS A 166 -5.30 -8.44 -2.42
C HIS A 166 -5.00 -9.56 -3.42
N ASN A 167 -5.93 -10.48 -3.65
CA ASN A 167 -5.78 -11.53 -4.66
C ASN A 167 -5.70 -10.93 -6.08
N LEU A 168 -6.46 -9.86 -6.34
CA LEU A 168 -6.37 -9.12 -7.60
C LEU A 168 -4.99 -8.47 -7.78
N GLY A 169 -4.49 -7.82 -6.73
CA GLY A 169 -3.14 -7.23 -6.72
C GLY A 169 -2.06 -8.29 -6.92
N GLU A 170 -2.20 -9.45 -6.29
CA GLU A 170 -1.32 -10.60 -6.46
C GLU A 170 -1.32 -11.11 -7.91
N ALA A 171 -2.49 -11.34 -8.50
CA ALA A 171 -2.61 -11.78 -9.89
C ALA A 171 -1.97 -10.79 -10.87
N ILE A 172 -2.21 -9.48 -10.70
CA ILE A 172 -1.58 -8.43 -11.50
C ILE A 172 -0.05 -8.51 -11.37
N THR A 173 0.45 -8.67 -10.13
CA THR A 173 1.88 -8.76 -9.87
C THR A 173 2.52 -9.94 -10.59
N PHE A 174 1.94 -11.13 -10.46
CA PHE A 174 2.48 -12.32 -11.12
C PHE A 174 2.48 -12.22 -12.65
N ILE A 175 1.49 -11.55 -13.24
CA ILE A 175 1.44 -11.38 -14.69
C ILE A 175 2.39 -10.27 -15.13
N VAL A 176 2.21 -9.05 -14.63
CA VAL A 176 2.89 -7.86 -15.14
C VAL A 176 4.35 -7.82 -14.73
N VAL A 177 4.62 -8.03 -13.43
CA VAL A 177 6.00 -7.96 -12.92
C VAL A 177 6.84 -9.13 -13.45
N ALA A 178 6.28 -10.34 -13.57
CA ALA A 178 7.00 -11.47 -14.13
C ALA A 178 7.36 -11.25 -15.60
N LEU A 179 6.48 -10.66 -16.40
CA LEU A 179 6.79 -10.29 -17.78
C LEU A 179 7.93 -9.28 -17.86
N LEU A 180 7.90 -8.23 -17.02
CA LEU A 180 8.95 -7.22 -16.97
C LEU A 180 10.30 -7.82 -16.56
N VAL A 181 10.29 -8.70 -15.55
CA VAL A 181 11.51 -9.40 -15.10
C VAL A 181 12.10 -10.27 -16.17
N ASN A 182 11.27 -11.06 -16.89
CA ASN A 182 11.72 -11.93 -17.96
C ASN A 182 12.33 -11.18 -19.17
N TRP A 183 11.85 -9.97 -19.46
CA TRP A 183 12.30 -9.21 -20.61
C TRP A 183 13.47 -8.27 -20.31
N MET A 184 13.50 -7.70 -19.13
CA MET A 184 14.39 -6.57 -18.83
C MET A 184 15.13 -6.73 -17.46
N GLY A 185 15.02 -7.90 -16.83
CA GLY A 185 15.69 -8.19 -15.56
C GLY A 185 14.93 -7.72 -14.31
N TRP A 186 15.41 -8.14 -13.14
CA TRP A 186 14.74 -7.95 -11.86
C TRP A 186 14.56 -6.48 -11.45
N ARG A 187 15.51 -5.61 -11.84
CA ARG A 187 15.44 -4.16 -11.54
C ARG A 187 14.20 -3.53 -12.15
N THR A 188 13.92 -3.89 -13.41
CA THR A 188 12.71 -3.41 -14.10
C THR A 188 11.44 -3.95 -13.47
N GLY A 189 11.47 -5.14 -12.86
CA GLY A 189 10.35 -5.66 -12.07
C GLY A 189 10.02 -4.77 -10.86
N MET A 190 11.04 -4.31 -10.12
CA MET A 190 10.86 -3.38 -8.98
C MET A 190 10.39 -2.00 -9.44
N ILE A 191 11.03 -1.44 -10.48
CA ILE A 191 10.65 -0.15 -11.07
C ILE A 191 9.22 -0.21 -11.65
N GLY A 192 8.89 -1.27 -12.39
CA GLY A 192 7.56 -1.46 -12.96
C GLY A 192 6.46 -1.53 -11.91
N ALA A 193 6.71 -2.24 -10.80
CA ALA A 193 5.78 -2.27 -9.67
C ALA A 193 5.55 -0.88 -9.03
N SER A 194 6.49 0.05 -9.16
CA SER A 194 6.38 1.42 -8.62
C SER A 194 5.55 2.35 -9.52
N ILE A 195 5.39 2.02 -10.80
CA ILE A 195 4.71 2.87 -11.79
C ILE A 195 3.23 2.49 -11.95
N ILE A 196 2.89 1.23 -11.67
CA ILE A 196 1.50 0.72 -11.69
C ILE A 196 0.69 1.36 -10.57
#